data_f521b788e62456a3b49c1e5df9943da9
#
_entry.id   f521b788e62456a3b49c1e5df9943da9
#
_cell.length_a   1.000
_cell.length_b   1.000
_cell.length_c   1.000
_cell.angle_alpha   90.00
_cell.angle_beta   90.00
_cell.angle_gamma   90.00
#
_symmetry.space_group_name_H-M   'P 1'
#
loop_
_entity.id
_entity.type
_entity.pdbx_description
1 polymer ?
#
loop_
_entity_poly.entity_id
_entity_poly.type
_entity_poly.pdbx_seq_one_letter_code
_entity_poly.pdbx_strand_id
1 'polypeptide(L)' 'MGRIQAVDEYLPLVEQIVVQVAVNFPRHVDRGELVRAGVLGLVEAAHRYDDSRGVPFDRFAALRIRGAILDAVR' A
#
# COMPACT_ATOMS: atom_id res chain seq x y z
N MET A 1 -7.64 -22.59 -3.10
CA MET A 1 -7.92 -21.73 -2.13
C MET A 1 -7.03 -20.55 -2.17
N GLY A 2 -7.62 -19.53 -2.25
CA GLY A 2 -6.91 -18.34 -2.28
C GLY A 2 -6.09 -18.24 -1.03
N ARG A 3 -4.91 -17.88 -1.19
CA ARG A 3 -4.10 -17.68 -0.08
C ARG A 3 -3.92 -16.21 0.10
N ILE A 4 -4.19 -15.74 1.27
CA ILE A 4 -3.95 -14.36 1.59
C ILE A 4 -2.46 -14.16 1.69
N GLN A 5 -1.97 -13.15 1.02
CA GLN A 5 -0.57 -12.83 1.08
C GLN A 5 -0.20 -12.44 2.50
N ALA A 6 1.01 -12.74 2.90
CA ALA A 6 1.48 -12.39 4.23
C ALA A 6 1.69 -10.89 4.29
N VAL A 7 0.72 -10.19 4.85
CA VAL A 7 0.72 -8.73 4.86
C VAL A 7 1.98 -8.18 5.54
N ASP A 8 2.39 -8.83 6.65
CA ASP A 8 3.53 -8.33 7.38
C ASP A 8 4.83 -8.38 6.56
N GLU A 9 4.90 -9.28 5.59
CA GLU A 9 6.10 -9.35 4.74
C GLU A 9 6.19 -8.14 3.82
N TYR A 10 5.08 -7.47 3.59
CA TYR A 10 5.05 -6.35 2.67
C TYR A 10 4.92 -5.00 3.37
N LEU A 11 5.00 -4.99 4.70
CA LEU A 11 4.99 -3.73 5.42
C LEU A 11 6.15 -2.81 5.02
N PRO A 12 7.36 -3.35 4.77
CA PRO A 12 8.43 -2.47 4.29
C PRO A 12 8.09 -1.77 2.98
N LEU A 13 7.30 -2.41 2.13
CA LEU A 13 6.86 -1.77 0.89
C LEU A 13 5.96 -0.57 1.20
N VAL A 14 5.08 -0.72 2.19
CA VAL A 14 4.23 0.40 2.60
C VAL A 14 5.09 1.57 3.05
N GLU A 15 6.06 1.29 3.92
CA GLU A 15 6.90 2.36 4.45
C GLU A 15 7.72 3.03 3.35
N GLN A 16 8.21 2.25 2.41
CA GLN A 16 8.96 2.78 1.31
C GLN A 16 8.12 3.74 0.47
N ILE A 17 6.88 3.35 0.20
CA ILE A 17 5.98 4.19 -0.59
C ILE A 17 5.60 5.44 0.19
N VAL A 18 5.38 5.32 1.50
CA VAL A 18 5.08 6.48 2.33
C VAL A 18 6.22 7.50 2.23
N VAL A 19 7.46 7.04 2.33
CA VAL A 19 8.59 7.94 2.22
C VAL A 19 8.60 8.63 0.87
N GLN A 20 8.38 7.88 -0.20
CA GLN A 20 8.40 8.44 -1.54
C GLN A 20 7.32 9.49 -1.73
N VAL A 21 6.12 9.21 -1.22
CA VAL A 21 4.98 10.10 -1.41
C VAL A 21 5.06 11.30 -0.49
N ALA A 22 5.55 11.10 0.73
CA ALA A 22 5.58 12.16 1.74
C ALA A 22 6.44 13.34 1.34
N VAL A 23 7.41 13.11 0.45
CA VAL A 23 8.27 14.20 -0.03
C VAL A 23 7.45 15.31 -0.64
N ASN A 24 6.29 14.98 -1.21
CA ASN A 24 5.46 15.93 -1.92
C ASN A 24 4.34 16.50 -1.06
N PHE A 25 4.31 16.16 0.22
CA PHE A 25 3.22 16.58 1.09
C PHE A 25 3.71 17.62 2.09
N PRO A 26 2.80 18.49 2.57
CA PRO A 26 3.17 19.44 3.61
C PRO A 26 3.61 18.74 4.89
N ARG A 27 4.39 19.43 5.69
CA ARG A 27 4.93 18.85 6.90
C ARG A 27 3.89 18.46 7.92
N HIS A 28 2.76 19.15 7.91
CA HIS A 28 1.72 18.88 8.91
C HIS A 28 0.97 17.59 8.64
N VAL A 29 1.19 16.96 7.50
CA VAL A 29 0.54 15.67 7.24
C VAL A 29 1.15 14.62 8.15
N ASP A 30 0.29 13.93 8.89
CA ASP A 30 0.72 12.93 9.85
C ASP A 30 1.19 11.68 9.12
N ARG A 31 2.48 11.38 9.24
CA ARG A 31 3.03 10.23 8.56
C ARG A 31 2.39 8.93 9.04
N GLY A 32 2.01 8.86 10.32
CA GLY A 32 1.34 7.67 10.82
C GLY A 32 0.02 7.40 10.13
N GLU A 33 -0.68 8.46 9.76
CA GLU A 33 -1.92 8.27 8.99
C GLU A 33 -1.64 7.75 7.60
N LEU A 34 -0.55 8.20 6.99
CA LEU A 34 -0.18 7.70 5.68
C LEU A 34 0.14 6.21 5.74
N VAL A 35 0.84 5.80 6.79
CA VAL A 35 1.17 4.39 6.97
C VAL A 35 -0.10 3.57 7.15
N ARG A 36 -1.03 4.05 7.99
CA ARG A 36 -2.28 3.31 8.20
C ARG A 36 -3.07 3.17 6.91
N ALA A 37 -3.13 4.25 6.12
CA ALA A 37 -3.81 4.19 4.84
C ALA A 37 -3.12 3.21 3.90
N GLY A 38 -1.80 3.22 3.89
CA GLY A 38 -1.06 2.30 3.05
C GLY A 38 -1.26 0.84 3.44
N VAL A 39 -1.32 0.58 4.76
CA VAL A 39 -1.57 -0.79 5.23
C VAL A 39 -2.96 -1.24 4.80
N LEU A 40 -3.95 -0.35 4.88
CA LEU A 40 -5.28 -0.70 4.42
C LEU A 40 -5.27 -1.03 2.92
N GLY A 41 -4.55 -0.24 2.13
CA GLY A 41 -4.42 -0.53 0.70
C GLY A 41 -3.75 -1.87 0.46
N LEU A 42 -2.76 -2.22 1.27
CA LEU A 42 -2.09 -3.50 1.17
C LEU A 42 -3.04 -4.65 1.49
N VAL A 43 -3.85 -4.50 2.55
CA VAL A 43 -4.81 -5.54 2.91
C VAL A 43 -5.83 -5.72 1.79
N GLU A 44 -6.31 -4.63 1.22
CA GLU A 44 -7.23 -4.72 0.10
C GLU A 44 -6.59 -5.41 -1.09
N ALA A 45 -5.32 -5.11 -1.34
CA ALA A 45 -4.61 -5.76 -2.43
C ALA A 45 -4.53 -7.26 -2.21
N ALA A 46 -4.26 -7.67 -0.97
CA ALA A 46 -4.16 -9.09 -0.66
C ALA A 46 -5.47 -9.81 -0.92
N HIS A 47 -6.58 -9.16 -0.65
CA HIS A 47 -7.89 -9.76 -0.87
C HIS A 47 -8.30 -9.80 -2.34
N ARG A 48 -7.80 -8.86 -3.13
CA ARG A 48 -8.23 -8.75 -4.52
C ARG A 48 -7.25 -9.34 -5.51
N TYR A 49 -6.11 -9.75 -5.03
CA TYR A 49 -5.06 -10.22 -5.92
C TYR A 49 -5.48 -11.50 -6.64
N ASP A 50 -5.20 -11.53 -7.93
CA ASP A 50 -5.49 -12.67 -8.77
C ASP A 50 -4.22 -13.00 -9.54
N ASP A 51 -3.51 -14.04 -9.10
CA ASP A 51 -2.21 -14.37 -9.68
C ASP A 51 -2.34 -14.93 -11.09
N SER A 52 -3.55 -15.31 -11.52
CA SER A 52 -3.73 -15.79 -12.88
C SER A 52 -3.56 -14.68 -13.91
N ARG A 53 -3.55 -13.43 -13.47
CA ARG A 53 -3.40 -12.32 -14.39
C ARG A 53 -1.96 -12.02 -14.76
N GLY A 54 -1.02 -12.67 -14.09
CA GLY A 54 0.38 -12.52 -14.46
C GLY A 54 1.08 -11.30 -13.90
N VAL A 55 0.41 -10.51 -13.08
CA VAL A 55 1.05 -9.35 -12.44
C VAL A 55 1.59 -9.80 -11.10
N PRO A 56 2.87 -9.56 -10.80
CA PRO A 56 3.41 -9.91 -9.49
C PRO A 56 2.69 -9.16 -8.37
N PHE A 57 2.57 -9.79 -7.22
CA PHE A 57 1.81 -9.21 -6.14
C PHE A 57 2.40 -7.87 -5.69
N ASP A 58 3.72 -7.76 -5.60
CA ASP A 58 4.32 -6.53 -5.12
C ASP A 58 3.98 -5.35 -6.03
N ARG A 59 3.90 -5.55 -7.32
CA ARG A 59 3.51 -4.48 -8.24
C ARG A 59 2.04 -4.13 -8.08
N PHE A 60 1.20 -5.14 -7.96
CA PHE A 60 -0.21 -4.92 -7.77
C PHE A 60 -0.46 -4.18 -6.47
N ALA A 61 0.20 -4.62 -5.40
CA ALA A 61 0.03 -4.01 -4.09
C ALA A 61 0.56 -2.57 -4.07
N ALA A 62 1.67 -2.31 -4.75
CA ALA A 62 2.25 -0.97 -4.74
C ALA A 62 1.27 0.06 -5.27
N LEU A 63 0.55 -0.27 -6.33
CA LEU A 63 -0.43 0.65 -6.89
C LEU A 63 -1.57 0.91 -5.91
N ARG A 64 -2.04 -0.14 -5.25
CA ARG A 64 -3.13 0.01 -4.29
C ARG A 64 -2.70 0.78 -3.06
N ILE A 65 -1.49 0.51 -2.58
CA ILE A 65 -0.95 1.22 -1.43
C ILE A 65 -0.84 2.70 -1.74
N ARG A 66 -0.26 3.01 -2.88
CA ARG A 66 -0.06 4.41 -3.27
C ARG A 66 -1.40 5.12 -3.42
N GLY A 67 -2.36 4.47 -4.06
CA GLY A 67 -3.68 5.06 -4.23
C GLY A 67 -4.36 5.33 -2.89
N ALA A 68 -4.25 4.38 -1.95
CA ALA A 68 -4.85 4.55 -0.63
C ALA A 68 -4.23 5.71 0.12
N ILE A 69 -2.90 5.85 0.03
CA ILE A 69 -2.21 6.93 0.70
C ILE A 69 -2.64 8.28 0.11
N LEU A 70 -2.69 8.36 -1.21
CA LEU A 70 -3.09 9.61 -1.85
C LEU A 70 -4.53 9.98 -1.52
N ASP A 71 -5.40 8.99 -1.41
CA ASP A 71 -6.79 9.25 -1.04
C ASP A 71 -6.89 9.78 0.39
N ALA A 72 -6.00 9.33 1.27
CA ALA A 72 -6.06 9.71 2.67
C ALA A 72 -5.76 11.19 2.89
N VAL A 73 -5.04 11.82 1.97
CA VAL A 73 -4.64 13.23 2.13
C VAL A 73 -5.43 14.16 1.24
N ARG A 74 -6.43 13.64 0.59
CA ARG A 74 -7.22 14.45 -0.33
C ARG A 74 -8.19 15.36 0.38
#